data_762206eaf81a083167d2d343ffc92cce
#
_entry.id   762206eaf81a083167d2d343ffc92cce
#
_cell.length_a   1.000
_cell.length_b   1.000
_cell.length_c   1.000
_cell.angle_alpha   90.00
_cell.angle_beta   90.00
_cell.angle_gamma   90.00
#
_symmetry.space_group_name_H-M   'P 1'
#
loop_
_entity.id
_entity.type
_entity.pdbx_description
1 polymer ?
#
loop_
_entity_poly.entity_id
_entity_poly.type
_entity_poly.pdbx_seq_one_letter_code
_entity_poly.pdbx_strand_id
1 'polypeptide(L)'
;NKIILGLVVYQGIRTEELARLELQDLQLREGKINIQGSKKTEGRLLKLEAHQVYDLMDYVNVIRKQILEATGKQSNKVFTSIGTSLNFSNIMQNLVSSLRENNVKLRDIKQIRTSVITNWLKIHNLRKTQYMAGHRYVSSTEAYQINNIEELQEDIKKYHPIG
;
A
#
# COMPACT_ATOMS: atom_id res chain seq x y z
N ASN A 1 -0.21 -0.68 12.94
CA ASN A 1 0.68 -1.28 11.93
C ASN A 1 -0.05 -2.27 11.01
N LYS A 2 -0.90 -3.20 11.54
CA LYS A 2 -1.67 -4.21 10.77
C LYS A 2 -2.46 -3.57 9.61
N ILE A 3 -3.22 -2.52 9.88
CA ILE A 3 -4.07 -1.85 8.89
C ILE A 3 -3.23 -1.22 7.78
N ILE A 4 -2.16 -0.50 8.14
CA ILE A 4 -1.24 0.12 7.17
C ILE A 4 -0.64 -0.94 6.26
N LEU A 5 -0.13 -2.03 6.84
CA LEU A 5 0.44 -3.14 6.08
C LEU A 5 -0.61 -3.79 5.16
N GLY A 6 -1.83 -4.01 5.67
CA GLY A 6 -2.94 -4.52 4.87
C GLY A 6 -3.23 -3.67 3.64
N LEU A 7 -3.31 -2.35 3.80
CA LEU A 7 -3.55 -1.43 2.67
C LEU A 7 -2.40 -1.43 1.65
N VAL A 8 -1.17 -1.63 2.09
CA VAL A 8 -0.02 -1.78 1.17
C VAL A 8 -0.09 -3.11 0.43
N VAL A 9 -0.35 -4.21 1.14
CA VAL A 9 -0.31 -5.58 0.57
C VAL A 9 -1.49 -5.87 -0.34
N TYR A 10 -2.70 -5.44 0.00
CA TYR A 10 -3.90 -5.73 -0.79
C TYR A 10 -4.21 -4.67 -1.84
N GLN A 11 -4.05 -3.39 -1.50
CA GLN A 11 -4.38 -2.27 -2.39
C GLN A 11 -3.15 -1.61 -3.02
N GLY A 12 -1.95 -2.03 -2.68
CA GLY A 12 -0.72 -1.46 -3.23
C GLY A 12 -0.60 0.06 -3.00
N ILE A 13 -1.14 0.61 -1.91
CA ILE A 13 -1.16 2.06 -1.66
C ILE A 13 0.25 2.56 -1.38
N ARG A 14 0.58 3.76 -1.88
CA ARG A 14 1.87 4.40 -1.65
C ARG A 14 1.94 5.03 -0.27
N THR A 15 3.14 5.15 0.28
CA THR A 15 3.37 5.81 1.58
C THR A 15 2.80 7.23 1.62
N GLU A 16 3.00 8.00 0.54
CA GLU A 16 2.49 9.37 0.43
C GLU A 16 0.96 9.42 0.32
N GLU A 17 0.34 8.41 -0.27
CA GLU A 17 -1.12 8.28 -0.35
C GLU A 17 -1.70 7.94 1.02
N LEU A 18 -1.09 7.00 1.76
CA LEU A 18 -1.46 6.68 3.13
C LEU A 18 -1.36 7.89 4.06
N ALA A 19 -0.30 8.70 3.93
CA ALA A 19 -0.09 9.91 4.73
C ALA A 19 -1.15 10.99 4.49
N ARG A 20 -1.78 10.97 3.31
CA ARG A 20 -2.82 11.96 2.94
C ARG A 20 -4.24 11.46 3.13
N LEU A 21 -4.42 10.17 3.37
CA LEU A 21 -5.72 9.53 3.47
C LEU A 21 -6.57 10.15 4.58
N GLU A 22 -7.79 10.54 4.25
CA GLU A 22 -8.75 11.17 5.16
C GLU A 22 -9.95 10.27 5.45
N LEU A 23 -10.67 10.56 6.54
CA LEU A 23 -11.85 9.78 6.92
C LEU A 23 -12.91 9.73 5.83
N GLN A 24 -13.11 10.82 5.08
CA GLN A 24 -14.04 10.91 3.96
C GLN A 24 -13.68 9.99 2.78
N ASP A 25 -12.44 9.55 2.70
CA ASP A 25 -11.98 8.62 1.66
C ASP A 25 -12.37 7.17 1.97
N LEU A 26 -12.80 6.88 3.20
CA LEU A 26 -13.20 5.55 3.65
C LEU A 26 -14.71 5.34 3.42
N GLN A 27 -15.06 4.55 2.42
CA GLN A 27 -16.43 4.13 2.13
C GLN A 27 -16.67 2.71 2.71
N LEU A 28 -16.56 2.59 4.06
CA LEU A 28 -16.52 1.29 4.74
C LEU A 28 -17.81 0.49 4.58
N ARG A 29 -18.98 1.15 4.46
CA ARG A 29 -20.27 0.47 4.21
C ARG A 29 -20.31 -0.22 2.85
N GLU A 30 -19.59 0.33 1.86
CA GLU A 30 -19.47 -0.20 0.50
C GLU A 30 -18.24 -1.07 0.32
N GLY A 31 -17.43 -1.23 1.37
CA GLY A 31 -16.17 -1.98 1.31
C GLY A 31 -15.17 -1.38 0.33
N LYS A 32 -15.06 -0.04 0.29
CA LYS A 32 -14.20 0.66 -0.66
C LYS A 32 -13.36 1.73 0.02
N ILE A 33 -12.25 2.08 -0.65
CA ILE A 33 -11.38 3.18 -0.28
C ILE A 33 -11.07 4.04 -1.50
N ASN A 34 -11.26 5.34 -1.38
CA ASN A 34 -10.94 6.32 -2.41
C ASN A 34 -9.52 6.83 -2.23
N ILE A 35 -8.66 6.64 -3.21
CA ILE A 35 -7.30 7.18 -3.21
C ILE A 35 -7.27 8.40 -4.11
N GLN A 36 -7.06 9.56 -3.50
CA GLN A 36 -7.01 10.82 -4.23
C GLN A 36 -5.77 10.90 -5.11
N GLY A 37 -5.96 11.39 -6.34
CA GLY A 37 -4.88 11.63 -7.28
C GLY A 37 -3.92 12.73 -6.84
N SER A 38 -2.82 12.84 -7.54
CA SER A 38 -1.80 13.89 -7.36
C SER A 38 -1.23 14.30 -8.71
N LYS A 39 -0.27 15.23 -8.72
CA LYS A 39 0.47 15.56 -9.95
C LYS A 39 1.14 14.35 -10.62
N LYS A 40 1.47 13.31 -9.83
CA LYS A 40 2.20 12.11 -10.28
C LYS A 40 1.34 10.84 -10.37
N THR A 41 0.16 10.83 -9.76
CA THR A 41 -0.70 9.65 -9.65
C THR A 41 -2.14 9.97 -10.00
N GLU A 42 -2.84 9.01 -10.61
CA GLU A 42 -4.29 9.09 -10.84
C GLU A 42 -5.07 8.68 -9.59
N GLY A 43 -6.22 9.37 -9.40
CA GLY A 43 -7.18 8.98 -8.37
C GLY A 43 -7.86 7.66 -8.72
N ARG A 44 -8.24 6.88 -7.69
CA ARG A 44 -8.87 5.58 -7.91
C ARG A 44 -9.68 5.10 -6.72
N LEU A 45 -10.71 4.35 -7.00
CA LEU A 45 -11.55 3.69 -6.00
C LEU A 45 -11.16 2.21 -5.94
N LEU A 46 -10.71 1.74 -4.78
CA LEU A 46 -10.25 0.38 -4.59
C LEU A 46 -11.17 -0.38 -3.65
N LYS A 47 -11.36 -1.68 -3.91
CA LYS A 47 -12.11 -2.56 -3.04
C LYS A 47 -11.26 -2.95 -1.81
N LEU A 48 -11.91 -3.03 -0.66
CA LEU A 48 -11.36 -3.56 0.57
C LEU A 48 -11.83 -5.01 0.78
N GLU A 49 -10.99 -5.84 1.36
CA GLU A 49 -11.39 -7.15 1.82
C GLU A 49 -12.25 -7.04 3.10
N ALA A 50 -13.12 -8.01 3.33
CA ALA A 50 -14.05 -7.96 4.46
C ALA A 50 -13.35 -7.75 5.82
N HIS A 51 -12.24 -8.46 6.07
CA HIS A 51 -11.46 -8.30 7.30
C HIS A 51 -10.85 -6.91 7.43
N GLN A 52 -10.45 -6.25 6.32
CA GLN A 52 -9.93 -4.89 6.33
C GLN A 52 -11.01 -3.87 6.72
N VAL A 53 -12.24 -4.08 6.28
CA VAL A 53 -13.38 -3.24 6.67
C VAL A 53 -13.58 -3.28 8.18
N TYR A 54 -13.59 -4.47 8.78
CA TYR A 54 -13.70 -4.62 10.24
C TYR A 54 -12.54 -3.95 10.98
N ASP A 55 -11.31 -4.22 10.58
CA ASP A 55 -10.12 -3.63 11.19
C ASP A 55 -10.14 -2.08 11.10
N LEU A 56 -10.58 -1.52 9.96
CA LEU A 56 -10.70 -0.07 9.77
C LEU A 56 -11.84 0.53 10.59
N MET A 57 -12.98 -0.14 10.68
CA MET A 57 -14.11 0.30 11.52
C MET A 57 -13.72 0.37 13.00
N ASP A 58 -13.08 -0.67 13.52
CA ASP A 58 -12.59 -0.70 14.90
C ASP A 58 -11.54 0.40 15.13
N TYR A 59 -10.58 0.52 14.25
CA TYR A 59 -9.56 1.55 14.34
C TYR A 59 -10.15 2.97 14.34
N VAL A 60 -11.04 3.28 13.42
CA VAL A 60 -11.62 4.63 13.29
C VAL A 60 -12.52 4.97 14.49
N ASN A 61 -13.33 4.02 14.92
CA ASN A 61 -14.34 4.26 15.94
C ASN A 61 -13.80 4.19 17.39
N VAL A 62 -12.75 3.40 17.62
CA VAL A 62 -12.19 3.16 18.95
C VAL A 62 -10.76 3.70 19.05
N ILE A 63 -9.80 3.05 18.38
CA ILE A 63 -8.37 3.29 18.61
C ILE A 63 -7.97 4.72 18.22
N ARG A 64 -8.44 5.20 17.05
CA ARG A 64 -8.12 6.53 16.57
C ARG A 64 -8.67 7.62 17.50
N LYS A 65 -9.88 7.45 18.04
CA LYS A 65 -10.46 8.41 18.99
C LYS A 65 -9.61 8.48 20.27
N GLN A 66 -9.23 7.34 20.83
CA GLN A 66 -8.35 7.28 22.01
C GLN A 66 -7.01 7.98 21.75
N ILE A 67 -6.42 7.81 20.55
CA ILE A 67 -5.19 8.50 20.16
C ILE A 67 -5.40 10.02 20.13
N LEU A 68 -6.49 10.50 19.54
CA LEU A 68 -6.77 11.94 19.45
C LEU A 68 -7.05 12.56 20.83
N GLU A 69 -7.80 11.88 21.68
CA GLU A 69 -8.07 12.29 23.06
C GLU A 69 -6.78 12.36 23.87
N ALA A 70 -5.94 11.32 23.83
CA ALA A 70 -4.68 11.26 24.55
C ALA A 70 -3.67 12.32 24.08
N THR A 71 -3.75 12.76 22.82
CA THR A 71 -2.81 13.73 22.24
C THR A 71 -3.35 15.16 22.18
N GLY A 72 -4.63 15.38 22.44
CA GLY A 72 -5.32 16.67 22.27
C GLY A 72 -5.35 17.18 20.82
N LYS A 73 -5.04 16.31 19.83
CA LYS A 73 -4.97 16.68 18.43
C LYS A 73 -6.33 16.59 17.76
N GLN A 74 -6.61 17.53 16.84
CA GLN A 74 -7.73 17.41 15.90
C GLN A 74 -7.17 17.13 14.51
N SER A 75 -7.67 16.12 13.84
CA SER A 75 -7.24 15.74 12.51
C SER A 75 -8.33 14.95 11.78
N ASN A 76 -8.52 15.21 10.48
CA ASN A 76 -9.38 14.42 9.61
C ASN A 76 -8.63 13.24 8.96
N LYS A 77 -7.32 13.16 9.13
CA LYS A 77 -6.53 12.07 8.58
C LYS A 77 -6.86 10.74 9.23
N VAL A 78 -6.86 9.67 8.44
CA VAL A 78 -7.09 8.32 8.95
C VAL A 78 -5.99 7.95 9.95
N PHE A 79 -4.74 8.11 9.55
CA PHE A 79 -3.59 7.74 10.39
C PHE A 79 -3.06 8.95 11.14
N THR A 80 -3.05 8.83 12.47
CA THR A 80 -2.51 9.83 13.41
C THR A 80 -1.45 9.18 14.27
N SER A 81 -0.47 9.96 14.75
CA SER A 81 0.60 9.45 15.61
C SER A 81 0.48 10.01 17.04
N ILE A 82 0.86 9.21 18.02
CA ILE A 82 0.91 9.57 19.44
C ILE A 82 2.09 10.54 19.70
N GLY A 83 3.14 10.46 18.88
CA GLY A 83 4.36 11.26 19.07
C GLY A 83 4.25 12.70 18.57
N THR A 84 5.20 13.54 18.96
CA THR A 84 5.37 14.92 18.49
C THR A 84 5.75 14.99 17.01
N SER A 85 6.40 13.95 16.48
CA SER A 85 6.75 13.86 15.08
C SER A 85 5.54 13.40 14.25
N LEU A 86 4.99 14.32 13.45
CA LEU A 86 3.96 14.04 12.43
C LEU A 86 4.53 13.34 11.20
N ASN A 87 5.78 12.90 11.25
CA ASN A 87 6.44 12.31 10.10
C ASN A 87 6.00 10.87 9.91
N PHE A 88 5.03 10.66 9.00
CA PHE A 88 4.52 9.35 8.62
C PHE A 88 5.65 8.41 8.11
N SER A 89 6.72 8.98 7.58
CA SER A 89 7.90 8.21 7.15
C SER A 89 8.53 7.41 8.30
N ASN A 90 8.56 7.98 9.52
CA ASN A 90 9.11 7.27 10.68
C ASN A 90 8.25 6.07 11.07
N ILE A 91 6.91 6.19 10.97
CA ILE A 91 6.00 5.07 11.20
C ILE A 91 6.29 3.95 10.20
N MET A 92 6.50 4.31 8.93
CA MET A 92 6.80 3.34 7.88
C MET A 92 8.17 2.69 8.05
N GLN A 93 9.19 3.43 8.48
CA GLN A 93 10.52 2.89 8.79
C GLN A 93 10.46 1.88 9.94
N ASN A 94 9.76 2.23 11.02
CA ASN A 94 9.59 1.34 12.17
C ASN A 94 8.82 0.06 11.77
N LEU A 95 7.80 0.19 10.91
CA LEU A 95 7.07 -0.95 10.38
C LEU A 95 7.99 -1.87 9.55
N VAL A 96 8.81 -1.31 8.66
CA VAL A 96 9.77 -2.08 7.86
C VAL A 96 10.79 -2.77 8.76
N SER A 97 11.31 -2.08 9.79
CA SER A 97 12.27 -2.67 10.73
C SER A 97 11.68 -3.88 11.46
N SER A 98 10.45 -3.75 11.97
CA SER A 98 9.74 -4.86 12.63
C SER A 98 9.45 -6.04 11.67
N LEU A 99 9.15 -5.75 10.41
CA LEU A 99 8.94 -6.80 9.41
C LEU A 99 10.23 -7.52 9.02
N ARG A 100 11.38 -6.81 9.05
CA ARG A 100 12.70 -7.40 8.77
C ARG A 100 13.13 -8.41 9.83
N GLU A 101 12.69 -8.29 11.06
CA GLU A 101 12.92 -9.29 12.11
C GLU A 101 12.43 -10.69 11.69
N ASN A 102 11.33 -10.73 10.93
CA ASN A 102 10.73 -11.96 10.44
C ASN A 102 11.11 -12.30 8.99
N ASN A 103 11.56 -11.32 8.22
CA ASN A 103 11.97 -11.53 6.82
C ASN A 103 13.13 -10.60 6.43
N VAL A 104 14.36 -11.12 6.55
CA VAL A 104 15.61 -10.39 6.26
C VAL A 104 15.69 -9.90 4.81
N LYS A 105 14.98 -10.54 3.86
CA LYS A 105 14.98 -10.14 2.44
C LYS A 105 14.13 -8.88 2.17
N LEU A 106 13.32 -8.44 3.11
CA LEU A 106 12.52 -7.22 2.95
C LEU A 106 13.41 -5.98 3.07
N ARG A 107 13.46 -5.16 2.02
CA ARG A 107 14.24 -3.92 1.97
C ARG A 107 13.41 -2.71 2.36
N ASP A 108 12.24 -2.54 1.77
CA ASP A 108 11.39 -1.36 1.98
C ASP A 108 9.93 -1.64 1.58
N ILE A 109 9.05 -0.70 1.85
CA ILE A 109 7.63 -0.76 1.45
C ILE A 109 7.45 -0.73 -0.07
N LYS A 110 8.36 -0.08 -0.78
CA LYS A 110 8.31 -0.03 -2.25
C LYS A 110 8.46 -1.43 -2.86
N GLN A 111 9.30 -2.28 -2.25
CA GLN A 111 9.44 -3.68 -2.66
C GLN A 111 8.12 -4.46 -2.49
N ILE A 112 7.43 -4.28 -1.36
CA ILE A 112 6.11 -4.91 -1.14
C ILE A 112 5.13 -4.47 -2.23
N ARG A 113 5.03 -3.17 -2.49
CA ARG A 113 4.15 -2.66 -3.54
C ARG A 113 4.55 -3.18 -4.93
N THR A 114 5.83 -3.29 -5.22
CA THR A 114 6.31 -3.89 -6.49
C THR A 114 5.80 -5.31 -6.65
N SER A 115 5.91 -6.15 -5.62
CA SER A 115 5.39 -7.51 -5.62
C SER A 115 3.87 -7.55 -5.84
N VAL A 116 3.13 -6.64 -5.23
CA VAL A 116 1.67 -6.53 -5.41
C VAL A 116 1.32 -6.21 -6.87
N ILE A 117 1.96 -5.21 -7.47
CA ILE A 117 1.71 -4.82 -8.86
C ILE A 117 2.10 -5.95 -9.83
N THR A 118 3.22 -6.60 -9.60
CA THR A 118 3.65 -7.76 -10.39
C THR A 118 2.64 -8.91 -10.30
N ASN A 119 2.09 -9.18 -9.11
CA ASN A 119 1.03 -10.18 -8.95
C ASN A 119 -0.27 -9.78 -9.66
N TRP A 120 -0.64 -8.50 -9.63
CA TRP A 120 -1.81 -8.02 -10.38
C TRP A 120 -1.65 -8.21 -11.90
N LEU A 121 -0.44 -8.02 -12.43
CA LEU A 121 -0.16 -8.25 -13.86
C LEU A 121 -0.28 -9.71 -14.27
N LYS A 122 -0.18 -10.66 -13.33
CA LYS A 122 -0.40 -12.09 -13.61
C LYS A 122 -1.88 -12.45 -13.73
N ILE A 123 -2.78 -11.70 -13.06
CA ILE A 123 -4.20 -12.02 -12.94
C ILE A 123 -5.13 -11.00 -13.62
N HIS A 124 -4.62 -9.84 -13.98
CA HIS A 124 -5.36 -8.75 -14.60
C HIS A 124 -4.63 -8.24 -15.85
N ASN A 125 -5.39 -7.64 -16.76
CA ASN A 125 -4.80 -6.95 -17.90
C ASN A 125 -4.05 -5.67 -17.46
N LEU A 126 -3.19 -5.18 -18.35
CA LEU A 126 -2.34 -4.01 -18.13
C LEU A 126 -3.14 -2.76 -17.71
N ARG A 127 -4.27 -2.49 -18.35
CA ARG A 127 -5.12 -1.30 -18.05
C ARG A 127 -5.74 -1.35 -16.67
N LYS A 128 -6.26 -2.51 -16.26
CA LYS A 128 -6.80 -2.69 -14.92
C LYS A 128 -5.72 -2.54 -13.87
N THR A 129 -4.54 -3.12 -14.10
CA THR A 129 -3.38 -2.97 -13.20
C THR A 129 -2.90 -1.52 -13.15
N GLN A 130 -2.84 -0.82 -14.27
CA GLN A 130 -2.53 0.62 -14.32
C GLN A 130 -3.47 1.42 -13.43
N TYR A 131 -4.78 1.19 -13.56
CA TYR A 131 -5.80 1.85 -12.73
C TYR A 131 -5.61 1.54 -11.24
N MET A 132 -5.51 0.26 -10.88
CA MET A 132 -5.34 -0.17 -9.48
C MET A 132 -4.06 0.40 -8.85
N ALA A 133 -2.97 0.47 -9.62
CA ALA A 133 -1.70 1.04 -9.18
C ALA A 133 -1.71 2.58 -9.13
N GLY A 134 -2.69 3.23 -9.74
CA GLY A 134 -2.76 4.70 -9.85
C GLY A 134 -1.63 5.27 -10.71
N HIS A 135 -1.23 4.55 -11.75
CA HIS A 135 -0.21 5.03 -12.67
C HIS A 135 -0.84 5.91 -13.74
N ARG A 136 -0.36 7.15 -13.85
CA ARG A 136 -0.80 8.11 -14.88
C ARG A 136 -0.49 7.62 -16.28
N TYR A 137 0.69 7.03 -16.47
CA TYR A 137 1.17 6.55 -17.76
C TYR A 137 1.25 5.02 -17.78
N VAL A 138 0.88 4.42 -18.91
CA VAL A 138 0.93 2.96 -19.12
C VAL A 138 2.36 2.44 -18.96
N SER A 139 3.35 3.18 -19.49
CA SER A 139 4.78 2.83 -19.41
C SER A 139 5.24 2.56 -17.97
N SER A 140 4.65 3.25 -16.98
CA SER A 140 4.94 2.98 -15.57
C SER A 140 4.48 1.60 -15.11
N THR A 141 3.47 1.01 -15.76
CA THR A 141 2.99 -0.35 -15.45
C THR A 141 3.75 -1.39 -16.29
N GLU A 142 4.06 -1.07 -17.54
CA GLU A 142 4.86 -1.91 -18.44
C GLU A 142 6.25 -2.21 -17.86
N ALA A 143 6.86 -1.25 -17.19
CA ALA A 143 8.15 -1.45 -16.51
C ALA A 143 8.16 -2.62 -15.52
N TYR A 144 7.02 -2.93 -14.88
CA TYR A 144 6.90 -4.09 -14.00
C TYR A 144 6.80 -5.41 -14.77
N GLN A 145 6.29 -5.41 -16.01
CA GLN A 145 6.27 -6.59 -16.88
C GLN A 145 7.68 -6.94 -17.35
N ILE A 146 8.44 -5.93 -17.78
CA ILE A 146 9.81 -6.11 -18.28
C ILE A 146 10.70 -6.70 -17.18
N ASN A 147 10.69 -6.12 -15.98
CA ASN A 147 11.46 -6.63 -14.85
C ASN A 147 11.11 -8.08 -14.49
N ASN A 148 9.82 -8.45 -14.58
CA ASN A 148 9.40 -9.83 -14.30
C ASN A 148 9.90 -10.83 -15.37
N ILE A 149 10.02 -10.40 -16.62
CA ILE A 149 10.56 -11.21 -17.72
C ILE A 149 12.07 -11.37 -17.57
N GLU A 150 12.79 -10.32 -17.21
CA GLU A 150 14.24 -10.35 -16.97
C GLU A 150 14.58 -11.28 -15.80
N GLU A 151 13.90 -11.18 -14.66
CA GLU A 151 14.05 -12.10 -13.53
C GLU A 151 13.79 -13.56 -13.95
N LEU A 152 12.75 -13.81 -14.76
CA LEU A 152 12.44 -15.14 -15.26
C LEU A 152 13.52 -15.66 -16.22
N GLN A 153 14.07 -14.80 -17.07
CA GLN A 153 15.16 -15.16 -17.98
C GLN A 153 16.46 -15.48 -17.23
N GLU A 154 16.78 -14.73 -16.18
CA GLU A 154 17.91 -15.00 -15.31
C GLU A 154 17.74 -16.34 -14.56
N ASP A 155 16.55 -16.61 -14.05
CA ASP A 155 16.24 -17.90 -13.39
C ASP A 155 16.33 -19.07 -14.39
N ILE A 156 15.83 -18.92 -15.60
CA ILE A 156 15.97 -19.94 -16.65
C ILE A 156 17.46 -20.19 -16.96
N LYS A 157 18.25 -19.15 -17.16
CA LYS A 157 19.70 -19.28 -17.40
C LYS A 157 20.42 -19.97 -16.26
N LYS A 158 20.03 -19.70 -15.02
CA LYS A 158 20.67 -20.24 -13.82
C LYS A 158 20.31 -21.71 -13.57
N TYR A 159 19.10 -22.13 -13.92
CA TYR A 159 18.59 -23.48 -13.62
C TYR A 159 18.40 -24.36 -14.87
N HIS A 160 18.74 -23.86 -16.06
CA HIS A 160 18.63 -24.67 -17.28
C HIS A 160 19.74 -25.70 -17.34
N PRO A 161 19.42 -27.01 -17.48
CA PRO A 161 20.41 -28.08 -17.42
C PRO A 161 21.28 -28.24 -18.69
N ILE A 162 21.11 -27.34 -19.67
CA ILE A 162 21.90 -27.34 -20.92
C ILE A 162 22.60 -25.98 -21.02
N GLY A 163 23.73 -25.86 -20.40
CA GLY A 163 24.71 -24.80 -20.57
C GLY A 163 26.01 -25.39 -21.06
#